data_64ef138a6488394be924e0b67ec84035
#
_entry.id   64ef138a6488394be924e0b67ec84035
#
_cell.length_a   1.000
_cell.length_b   1.000
_cell.length_c   1.000
_cell.angle_alpha   90.00
_cell.angle_beta   90.00
_cell.angle_gamma   90.00
#
_symmetry.space_group_name_H-M   'P 1'
#
loop_
_entity.id
_entity.type
_entity.pdbx_description
1 polymer ?
#
loop_
_entity_poly.entity_id
_entity_poly.type
_entity_poly.pdbx_seq_one_letter_code
_entity_poly.pdbx_strand_id
1 'polypeptide(L)'
;TGKSTIIRELLAHLVTARATILAKLQGPLDALHKKKTEVIVGTKTTYIRPLIPELTGFELILASSNNHAVENISLELPRSDNLPARYQSISYLSQTASLYRHIRDQSSRRTPGDVSSAEWWGLPTIPLGKKSNRNRFIQAAFSYAIRENKEDRAKRLAEGKKLTLFELRARAPKDKPSFRGAQKNFLDLLHNSTSDAADSRDRSAGLFIAALELHEAWLREVPYLENELVAMRSLLNLPGKADHPSVIHLWRLLFMITPLVSTTLASVERMFPGIQAAEFGYGIIDEAGQAIPQSACGFLMRSRRALVIGDQRQLQPISHLGDDLESGLAQPLSQSIRQHTSALTSSAQTIADSSSDVGTYLFSKGLNPLWISLPLMTHRRCAEPMFTIANNIAYDGLMHQKAPKIVPPHPLLGPSSWCHIEGVATEKQWVPEQGELVRQLLAILLANGTQSPSFFIISPFRSVAGKLKAILNDLMKKNGSSPEIRQEYRRSVGTVHTFQGREADIVFFVLGGDQTTSGAALWAGNTVNLINVAVTRAREYLYVIGDRHVWHNKGYFSDLEKMLPAASILTRENHDIFQHVTPLEDVC
;
A
#
# COMPACT_ATOMS: atom_id res chain seq x y z
N THR A 1 4.72 -6.97 -8.76
CA THR A 1 3.35 -6.58 -9.13
C THR A 1 2.44 -7.79 -9.00
N GLY A 2 1.13 -7.59 -8.75
CA GLY A 2 0.21 -8.70 -8.46
C GLY A 2 -0.11 -8.87 -6.98
N LYS A 3 0.67 -8.31 -6.06
CA LYS A 3 0.42 -8.36 -4.61
C LYS A 3 -1.00 -7.88 -4.26
N SER A 4 -1.40 -6.69 -4.72
CA SER A 4 -2.74 -6.15 -4.48
C SER A 4 -3.85 -7.03 -5.07
N THR A 5 -3.58 -7.73 -6.17
CA THR A 5 -4.54 -8.67 -6.78
C THR A 5 -4.78 -9.86 -5.85
N ILE A 6 -3.72 -10.48 -5.31
CA ILE A 6 -3.87 -11.63 -4.38
C ILE A 6 -4.65 -11.20 -3.13
N ILE A 7 -4.37 -10.02 -2.58
CA ILE A 7 -5.09 -9.50 -1.41
C ILE A 7 -6.59 -9.33 -1.73
N ARG A 8 -6.93 -8.81 -2.91
CA ARG A 8 -8.31 -8.66 -3.36
C ARG A 8 -9.01 -10.01 -3.54
N GLU A 9 -8.36 -10.97 -4.17
CA GLU A 9 -8.89 -12.31 -4.38
C GLU A 9 -9.13 -13.04 -3.04
N LEU A 10 -8.17 -12.94 -2.10
CA LEU A 10 -8.34 -13.52 -0.77
C LEU A 10 -9.51 -12.86 -0.02
N LEU A 11 -9.60 -11.53 -0.06
CA LEU A 11 -10.71 -10.79 0.54
C LEU A 11 -12.05 -11.24 -0.05
N ALA A 12 -12.14 -11.30 -1.39
CA ALA A 12 -13.35 -11.72 -2.08
C ALA A 12 -13.74 -13.16 -1.71
N HIS A 13 -12.77 -14.06 -1.68
CA HIS A 13 -12.98 -15.45 -1.28
C HIS A 13 -13.52 -15.56 0.15
N LEU A 14 -12.91 -14.88 1.11
CA LEU A 14 -13.31 -14.96 2.52
C LEU A 14 -14.69 -14.36 2.77
N VAL A 15 -15.00 -13.22 2.15
CA VAL A 15 -16.32 -12.59 2.25
C VAL A 15 -17.40 -13.49 1.65
N THR A 16 -17.14 -14.08 0.48
CA THR A 16 -18.06 -15.01 -0.19
C THR A 16 -18.26 -16.29 0.63
N ALA A 17 -17.18 -16.87 1.13
CA ALA A 17 -17.25 -18.08 1.96
C ALA A 17 -18.08 -17.85 3.24
N ARG A 18 -17.87 -16.71 3.93
CA ARG A 18 -18.68 -16.32 5.09
C ARG A 18 -20.14 -16.05 4.71
N ALA A 19 -20.39 -15.40 3.58
CA ALA A 19 -21.74 -15.18 3.06
C ALA A 19 -22.48 -16.49 2.76
N THR A 20 -21.78 -17.53 2.30
CA THR A 20 -22.36 -18.87 2.07
C THR A 20 -22.90 -19.49 3.36
N ILE A 21 -22.26 -19.24 4.49
CA ILE A 21 -22.77 -19.68 5.81
C ILE A 21 -23.95 -18.81 6.23
N LEU A 22 -23.80 -17.47 6.12
CA LEU A 22 -24.85 -16.52 6.47
C LEU A 22 -26.13 -16.74 5.68
N ALA A 23 -26.00 -17.13 4.38
CA ALA A 23 -27.12 -17.43 3.52
C ALA A 23 -27.89 -18.71 3.88
N LYS A 24 -27.37 -19.59 4.72
CA LYS A 24 -28.05 -20.79 5.21
C LYS A 24 -28.86 -20.56 6.47
N LEU A 25 -28.73 -19.41 7.12
CA LEU A 25 -29.42 -19.08 8.34
C LEU A 25 -30.90 -18.76 8.07
N GLN A 26 -31.77 -19.04 9.01
CA GLN A 26 -33.21 -18.74 8.86
C GLN A 26 -33.53 -17.25 9.04
N GLY A 27 -32.71 -16.55 9.85
CA GLY A 27 -32.86 -15.13 10.08
C GLY A 27 -31.55 -14.46 10.56
N PRO A 28 -31.48 -13.12 10.57
CA PRO A 28 -30.26 -12.42 10.92
C PRO A 28 -29.81 -12.64 12.37
N LEU A 29 -30.74 -12.98 13.29
CA LEU A 29 -30.41 -13.26 14.70
C LEU A 29 -29.68 -14.59 14.86
N ASP A 30 -29.87 -15.55 13.97
CA ASP A 30 -29.22 -16.87 14.05
C ASP A 30 -27.71 -16.81 13.83
N ALA A 31 -27.21 -15.68 13.33
CA ALA A 31 -25.78 -15.42 13.27
C ALA A 31 -25.14 -15.17 14.65
N LEU A 32 -25.95 -14.95 15.66
CA LEU A 32 -25.50 -14.64 17.02
C LEU A 32 -25.85 -15.75 18.00
N HIS A 33 -24.99 -15.99 18.97
CA HIS A 33 -25.28 -16.90 20.08
C HIS A 33 -26.51 -16.44 20.85
N LYS A 34 -27.33 -17.39 21.29
CA LYS A 34 -28.48 -17.11 22.18
C LYS A 34 -28.05 -16.55 23.53
N LYS A 35 -26.95 -17.05 24.08
CA LYS A 35 -26.40 -16.62 25.37
C LYS A 35 -25.46 -15.44 25.19
N LYS A 36 -25.61 -14.41 26.03
CA LYS A 36 -24.68 -13.30 26.09
C LYS A 36 -23.37 -13.71 26.75
N THR A 37 -22.29 -13.14 26.30
CA THR A 37 -20.94 -13.32 26.86
C THR A 37 -20.48 -12.00 27.44
N GLU A 38 -19.82 -12.07 28.57
CA GLU A 38 -19.17 -10.92 29.20
C GLU A 38 -17.93 -10.51 28.37
N VAL A 39 -17.82 -9.21 28.07
CA VAL A 39 -16.66 -8.63 27.41
C VAL A 39 -16.16 -7.46 28.25
N ILE A 40 -14.85 -7.45 28.50
CA ILE A 40 -14.17 -6.45 29.31
C ILE A 40 -13.28 -5.59 28.40
N VAL A 41 -13.50 -4.27 28.42
CA VAL A 41 -12.65 -3.29 27.73
C VAL A 41 -12.17 -2.27 28.77
N GLY A 42 -10.93 -2.38 29.18
CA GLY A 42 -10.38 -1.64 30.32
C GLY A 42 -11.13 -1.95 31.61
N THR A 43 -11.76 -0.97 32.22
CA THR A 43 -12.58 -1.13 33.43
C THR A 43 -14.08 -1.34 33.17
N LYS A 44 -14.49 -1.36 31.89
CA LYS A 44 -15.90 -1.47 31.52
C LYS A 44 -16.25 -2.89 31.13
N THR A 45 -17.26 -3.41 31.79
CA THR A 45 -17.88 -4.69 31.46
C THR A 45 -19.15 -4.47 30.63
N THR A 46 -19.30 -5.24 29.58
CA THR A 46 -20.47 -5.22 28.69
C THR A 46 -20.86 -6.66 28.32
N TYR A 47 -22.15 -6.93 28.22
CA TYR A 47 -22.67 -8.24 27.81
C TYR A 47 -23.13 -8.16 26.36
N ILE A 48 -22.49 -8.94 25.48
CA ILE A 48 -22.78 -8.98 24.03
C ILE A 48 -23.17 -10.40 23.59
N ARG A 49 -23.79 -10.54 22.43
CA ARG A 49 -23.99 -11.82 21.77
C ARG A 49 -22.85 -12.05 20.76
N PRO A 50 -21.96 -13.03 21.01
CA PRO A 50 -20.91 -13.38 20.05
C PRO A 50 -21.52 -13.93 18.75
N LEU A 51 -20.73 -13.89 17.67
CA LEU A 51 -21.04 -14.68 16.48
C LEU A 51 -21.02 -16.17 16.78
N ILE A 52 -21.83 -16.95 16.07
CA ILE A 52 -21.73 -18.40 16.09
C ILE A 52 -20.35 -18.86 15.54
N PRO A 53 -19.81 -20.00 15.99
CA PRO A 53 -18.46 -20.45 15.60
C PRO A 53 -18.26 -20.55 14.09
N GLU A 54 -19.29 -20.95 13.35
CA GLU A 54 -19.27 -21.12 11.90
C GLU A 54 -18.97 -19.81 11.14
N LEU A 55 -19.34 -18.66 11.71
CA LEU A 55 -19.07 -17.32 11.14
C LEU A 55 -17.74 -16.71 11.60
N THR A 56 -16.93 -17.46 12.35
CA THR A 56 -15.59 -17.04 12.81
C THR A 56 -14.48 -17.66 11.97
N GLY A 57 -13.28 -17.09 12.02
CA GLY A 57 -12.13 -17.55 11.23
C GLY A 57 -12.02 -16.91 9.83
N PHE A 58 -12.83 -15.90 9.57
CA PHE A 58 -12.80 -15.07 8.35
C PHE A 58 -12.19 -13.69 8.60
N GLU A 59 -11.68 -13.43 9.78
CA GLU A 59 -11.03 -12.18 10.14
C GLU A 59 -9.76 -12.04 9.31
N LEU A 60 -9.66 -10.94 8.55
CA LEU A 60 -8.51 -10.66 7.69
C LEU A 60 -7.78 -9.42 8.18
N ILE A 61 -6.56 -9.62 8.66
CA ILE A 61 -5.70 -8.53 9.11
C ILE A 61 -4.53 -8.39 8.17
N LEU A 62 -4.24 -7.15 7.77
CA LEU A 62 -3.06 -6.80 6.98
C LEU A 62 -2.09 -5.98 7.82
N ALA A 63 -0.84 -6.39 7.89
CA ALA A 63 0.22 -5.64 8.56
C ALA A 63 1.39 -5.36 7.61
N SER A 64 2.09 -4.25 7.83
CA SER A 64 3.33 -3.92 7.15
C SER A 64 4.26 -3.16 8.09
N SER A 65 5.56 -3.19 7.85
CA SER A 65 6.52 -2.31 8.51
C SER A 65 6.36 -0.85 8.07
N ASN A 66 5.78 -0.60 6.89
CA ASN A 66 5.62 0.71 6.28
C ASN A 66 4.18 1.24 6.39
N ASN A 67 4.02 2.42 7.00
CA ASN A 67 2.73 3.09 7.10
C ASN A 67 2.08 3.40 5.74
N HIS A 68 2.89 3.72 4.71
CA HIS A 68 2.38 4.02 3.38
C HIS A 68 1.79 2.77 2.70
N ALA A 69 2.42 1.60 2.86
CA ALA A 69 1.90 0.35 2.34
C ALA A 69 0.52 0.04 2.94
N VAL A 70 0.38 0.17 4.27
CA VAL A 70 -0.89 -0.01 4.99
C VAL A 70 -1.98 0.95 4.48
N GLU A 71 -1.64 2.22 4.30
CA GLU A 71 -2.58 3.23 3.84
C GLU A 71 -2.95 3.03 2.37
N ASN A 72 -2.00 2.71 1.49
CA ASN A 72 -2.25 2.53 0.05
C ASN A 72 -3.28 1.44 -0.22
N ILE A 73 -3.11 0.24 0.33
CA ILE A 73 -4.07 -0.85 0.13
C ILE A 73 -5.46 -0.45 0.63
N SER A 74 -5.52 0.19 1.80
CA SER A 74 -6.80 0.62 2.39
C SER A 74 -7.49 1.74 1.60
N LEU A 75 -6.75 2.47 0.77
CA LEU A 75 -7.26 3.54 -0.07
C LEU A 75 -7.58 3.07 -1.50
N GLU A 76 -6.86 2.06 -1.99
CA GLU A 76 -7.07 1.49 -3.32
C GLU A 76 -8.29 0.57 -3.37
N LEU A 77 -8.46 -0.30 -2.37
CA LEU A 77 -9.51 -1.32 -2.38
C LEU A 77 -10.93 -0.74 -2.53
N PRO A 78 -11.30 0.36 -1.84
CA PRO A 78 -12.66 0.91 -1.94
C PRO A 78 -12.93 1.75 -3.20
N ARG A 79 -11.96 1.96 -4.09
CA ARG A 79 -12.14 2.79 -5.28
C ARG A 79 -13.05 2.14 -6.31
N SER A 80 -14.00 2.89 -6.86
CA SER A 80 -14.96 2.42 -7.87
C SER A 80 -14.30 2.07 -9.20
N ASP A 81 -13.18 2.74 -9.56
CA ASP A 81 -12.41 2.42 -10.78
C ASP A 81 -11.68 1.06 -10.71
N ASN A 82 -11.60 0.43 -9.55
CA ASN A 82 -11.10 -0.93 -9.38
C ASN A 82 -12.17 -2.02 -9.63
N LEU A 83 -13.43 -1.62 -9.81
CA LEU A 83 -14.52 -2.53 -10.14
C LEU A 83 -14.77 -2.56 -11.66
N PRO A 84 -15.23 -3.69 -12.22
CA PRO A 84 -15.74 -3.73 -13.58
C PRO A 84 -16.85 -2.69 -13.78
N ALA A 85 -16.95 -2.10 -14.99
CA ALA A 85 -17.85 -0.99 -15.28
C ALA A 85 -19.31 -1.25 -14.85
N ARG A 86 -19.83 -2.45 -15.05
CA ARG A 86 -21.20 -2.85 -14.66
C ARG A 86 -21.46 -2.85 -13.15
N TYR A 87 -20.38 -2.82 -12.32
CA TYR A 87 -20.47 -2.88 -10.87
C TYR A 87 -20.06 -1.57 -10.19
N GLN A 88 -19.78 -0.51 -10.93
CA GLN A 88 -19.36 0.78 -10.37
C GLN A 88 -20.46 1.50 -9.58
N SER A 89 -21.73 1.13 -9.80
CA SER A 89 -22.89 1.66 -9.04
C SER A 89 -23.10 1.02 -7.66
N ILE A 90 -22.23 0.07 -7.28
CA ILE A 90 -22.35 -0.63 -6.01
C ILE A 90 -22.10 0.28 -4.82
N SER A 91 -22.84 0.00 -3.77
CA SER A 91 -22.70 0.72 -2.52
C SER A 91 -22.74 -0.24 -1.33
N TYR A 92 -21.59 -0.52 -0.73
CA TYR A 92 -21.47 -1.23 0.54
C TYR A 92 -21.11 -0.25 1.64
N LEU A 93 -22.05 0.06 2.55
CA LEU A 93 -21.85 1.07 3.58
C LEU A 93 -21.30 2.40 3.01
N SER A 94 -21.69 2.74 1.78
CA SER A 94 -21.10 3.82 1.00
C SER A 94 -21.24 5.19 1.67
N GLN A 95 -22.31 5.42 2.42
CA GLN A 95 -22.51 6.65 3.17
C GLN A 95 -21.48 6.78 4.31
N THR A 96 -21.24 5.71 5.07
CA THR A 96 -20.20 5.68 6.10
C THR A 96 -18.80 5.80 5.50
N ALA A 97 -18.54 5.12 4.37
CA ALA A 97 -17.29 5.21 3.63
C ALA A 97 -17.01 6.63 3.14
N SER A 98 -18.00 7.28 2.58
CA SER A 98 -17.91 8.67 2.11
C SER A 98 -17.72 9.66 3.26
N LEU A 99 -18.35 9.44 4.42
CA LEU A 99 -18.14 10.27 5.61
C LEU A 99 -16.71 10.09 6.14
N TYR A 100 -16.21 8.85 6.21
CA TYR A 100 -14.83 8.58 6.60
C TYR A 100 -13.82 9.26 5.67
N ARG A 101 -14.04 9.18 4.35
CA ARG A 101 -13.22 9.87 3.35
C ARG A 101 -13.24 11.38 3.57
N HIS A 102 -14.41 11.98 3.73
CA HIS A 102 -14.55 13.43 3.95
C HIS A 102 -13.79 13.90 5.20
N ILE A 103 -13.96 13.22 6.34
CA ILE A 103 -13.27 13.53 7.59
C ILE A 103 -11.75 13.39 7.42
N ARG A 104 -11.30 12.38 6.66
CA ARG A 104 -9.89 12.17 6.36
C ARG A 104 -9.31 13.32 5.54
N ASP A 105 -9.99 13.70 4.48
CA ASP A 105 -9.49 14.70 3.53
C ASP A 105 -9.44 16.09 4.18
N GLN A 106 -10.44 16.49 4.95
CA GLN A 106 -10.42 17.69 5.77
C GLN A 106 -9.26 17.72 6.78
N SER A 107 -8.97 16.60 7.44
CA SER A 107 -7.92 16.53 8.47
C SER A 107 -6.51 16.41 7.92
N SER A 108 -6.34 16.03 6.66
CA SER A 108 -5.01 15.88 6.03
C SER A 108 -4.52 17.13 5.32
N ARG A 109 -5.30 18.24 5.31
CA ARG A 109 -5.01 19.46 4.53
C ARG A 109 -4.66 19.16 3.07
N ARG A 110 -5.25 18.09 2.51
CA ARG A 110 -5.09 17.75 1.10
C ARG A 110 -6.07 18.60 0.30
N THR A 111 -5.59 19.22 -0.75
CA THR A 111 -6.45 19.90 -1.71
C THR A 111 -7.34 18.88 -2.44
N PRO A 112 -8.56 19.28 -2.87
CA PRO A 112 -9.49 18.37 -3.56
C PRO A 112 -8.97 17.70 -4.84
N GLY A 113 -7.85 18.15 -5.41
CA GLY A 113 -7.20 17.56 -6.59
C GLY A 113 -6.26 16.38 -6.32
N ASP A 114 -5.90 16.14 -5.05
CA ASP A 114 -4.87 15.16 -4.67
C ASP A 114 -5.39 13.72 -4.52
N VAL A 115 -6.69 13.57 -4.50
CA VAL A 115 -7.33 12.26 -4.44
C VAL A 115 -8.01 12.08 -5.79
N SER A 116 -7.67 11.03 -6.52
CA SER A 116 -8.42 10.67 -7.72
C SER A 116 -9.91 10.87 -7.42
N SER A 117 -10.60 11.53 -8.31
CA SER A 117 -12.04 11.82 -8.22
C SER A 117 -12.92 10.56 -8.09
N ALA A 118 -12.30 9.38 -8.19
CA ALA A 118 -12.97 8.10 -8.07
C ALA A 118 -13.70 7.99 -6.73
N GLU A 119 -14.99 7.84 -6.77
CA GLU A 119 -15.82 7.59 -5.60
C GLU A 119 -15.46 6.25 -4.95
N TRP A 120 -15.69 6.16 -3.64
CA TRP A 120 -15.55 4.89 -2.95
C TRP A 120 -16.88 4.13 -3.03
N TRP A 121 -16.81 2.91 -3.54
CA TRP A 121 -17.97 2.02 -3.62
C TRP A 121 -18.38 1.46 -2.25
N GLY A 122 -17.50 1.51 -1.24
CA GLY A 122 -17.83 0.95 0.07
C GLY A 122 -16.74 1.05 1.12
N LEU A 123 -16.93 0.29 2.20
CA LEU A 123 -16.05 0.20 3.37
C LEU A 123 -15.47 -1.23 3.54
N PRO A 124 -14.84 -1.84 2.53
CA PRO A 124 -14.30 -3.19 2.65
C PRO A 124 -13.05 -3.27 3.53
N THR A 125 -12.39 -2.15 3.76
CA THR A 125 -11.13 -2.08 4.50
C THR A 125 -10.99 -0.79 5.29
N ILE A 126 -10.23 -0.86 6.39
CA ILE A 126 -9.95 0.29 7.24
C ILE A 126 -8.56 0.21 7.90
N PRO A 127 -7.74 1.30 7.86
CA PRO A 127 -6.48 1.36 8.57
C PRO A 127 -6.70 1.81 10.02
N LEU A 128 -6.41 0.96 11.00
CA LEU A 128 -6.62 1.24 12.41
C LEU A 128 -5.34 1.45 13.23
N GLY A 129 -4.15 1.19 12.68
CA GLY A 129 -2.88 1.27 13.40
C GLY A 129 -2.58 2.64 14.01
N LYS A 130 -2.84 3.73 13.28
CA LYS A 130 -2.67 5.11 13.79
C LYS A 130 -3.89 5.58 14.56
N LYS A 131 -3.65 6.27 15.69
CA LYS A 131 -4.73 6.89 16.50
C LYS A 131 -5.61 7.83 15.67
N SER A 132 -5.03 8.63 14.78
CA SER A 132 -5.77 9.53 13.90
C SER A 132 -6.75 8.78 12.99
N ASN A 133 -6.33 7.66 12.40
CA ASN A 133 -7.18 6.85 11.53
C ASN A 133 -8.32 6.20 12.34
N ARG A 134 -8.03 5.67 13.55
CA ARG A 134 -9.07 5.15 14.44
C ARG A 134 -10.09 6.20 14.82
N ASN A 135 -9.63 7.40 15.20
CA ASN A 135 -10.54 8.50 15.57
C ASN A 135 -11.45 8.90 14.39
N ARG A 136 -10.91 8.98 13.19
CA ARG A 136 -11.70 9.27 11.97
C ARG A 136 -12.75 8.19 11.72
N PHE A 137 -12.36 6.91 11.87
CA PHE A 137 -13.31 5.81 11.71
C PHE A 137 -14.38 5.81 12.79
N ILE A 138 -14.01 6.01 14.05
CA ILE A 138 -14.97 6.15 15.15
C ILE A 138 -15.94 7.28 14.87
N GLN A 139 -15.46 8.41 14.37
CA GLN A 139 -16.28 9.55 14.01
C GLN A 139 -17.22 9.25 12.84
N ALA A 140 -16.77 8.52 11.83
CA ALA A 140 -17.59 8.18 10.67
C ALA A 140 -18.60 7.06 10.96
N ALA A 141 -18.19 6.03 11.72
CA ALA A 141 -18.99 4.83 11.89
C ALA A 141 -19.82 4.80 13.20
N PHE A 142 -19.27 5.35 14.28
CA PHE A 142 -19.82 5.19 15.63
C PHE A 142 -20.16 6.51 16.34
N SER A 143 -19.91 7.67 15.71
CA SER A 143 -20.37 8.90 16.32
C SER A 143 -21.87 9.01 16.15
N TYR A 144 -22.57 8.47 17.12
CA TYR A 144 -23.87 9.04 17.45
C TYR A 144 -23.62 10.50 17.83
N ALA A 145 -24.45 11.40 17.36
CA ALA A 145 -24.36 12.84 17.66
C ALA A 145 -24.48 13.13 19.17
N ILE A 146 -23.49 12.71 19.95
CA ILE A 146 -23.44 12.94 21.42
C ILE A 146 -23.27 14.44 21.73
N ARG A 147 -22.94 15.25 20.73
CA ARG A 147 -22.85 16.73 20.83
C ARG A 147 -23.69 17.48 19.80
N GLU A 148 -24.40 16.79 18.93
CA GLU A 148 -25.31 17.39 17.97
C GLU A 148 -26.70 17.45 18.61
N ASN A 149 -27.28 18.60 18.75
CA ASN A 149 -28.66 18.72 19.21
C ASN A 149 -29.64 18.13 18.17
N LYS A 150 -30.92 17.93 18.57
CA LYS A 150 -31.90 17.31 17.66
C LYS A 150 -32.14 18.13 16.39
N GLU A 151 -31.99 19.45 16.45
CA GLU A 151 -32.18 20.35 15.32
C GLU A 151 -31.03 20.28 14.32
N ASP A 152 -29.76 20.30 14.81
CA ASP A 152 -28.56 20.14 13.96
C ASP A 152 -28.54 18.77 13.28
N ARG A 153 -28.99 17.74 13.98
CA ARG A 153 -29.13 16.40 13.41
C ARG A 153 -30.20 16.36 12.32
N ALA A 154 -31.38 16.97 12.57
CA ALA A 154 -32.47 17.05 11.60
C ALA A 154 -32.05 17.85 10.36
N LYS A 155 -31.34 18.95 10.54
CA LYS A 155 -30.77 19.77 9.47
C LYS A 155 -29.75 19.00 8.64
N ARG A 156 -28.80 18.31 9.27
CA ARG A 156 -27.81 17.48 8.58
C ARG A 156 -28.43 16.37 7.75
N LEU A 157 -29.48 15.74 8.26
CA LEU A 157 -30.18 14.67 7.56
C LEU A 157 -31.09 15.20 6.44
N ALA A 158 -31.68 16.38 6.63
CA ALA A 158 -32.47 17.07 5.59
C ALA A 158 -31.58 17.54 4.42
N GLU A 159 -30.33 17.92 4.70
CA GLU A 159 -29.31 18.29 3.70
C GLU A 159 -28.67 17.06 2.99
N GLY A 160 -29.20 15.85 3.15
CA GLY A 160 -28.67 14.62 2.54
C GLY A 160 -27.29 14.19 3.08
N LYS A 161 -26.91 14.66 4.27
CA LYS A 161 -25.62 14.33 4.88
C LYS A 161 -25.58 12.88 5.37
N LYS A 162 -24.44 12.28 5.21
CA LYS A 162 -24.11 10.84 5.28
C LYS A 162 -24.36 10.21 6.64
N LEU A 163 -24.87 8.97 6.65
CA LEU A 163 -25.29 8.24 7.85
C LEU A 163 -24.16 7.46 8.51
N THR A 164 -24.14 7.45 9.84
CA THR A 164 -23.34 6.51 10.65
C THR A 164 -23.96 5.12 10.69
N LEU A 165 -23.26 4.11 11.21
CA LEU A 165 -23.80 2.76 11.35
C LEU A 165 -25.07 2.69 12.22
N PHE A 166 -25.17 3.52 13.26
CA PHE A 166 -26.38 3.62 14.09
C PHE A 166 -27.58 4.18 13.30
N GLU A 167 -27.33 5.20 12.48
CA GLU A 167 -28.37 5.83 11.67
C GLU A 167 -28.78 4.96 10.49
N LEU A 168 -27.83 4.22 9.89
CA LEU A 168 -28.11 3.23 8.86
C LEU A 168 -29.10 2.16 9.35
N ARG A 169 -28.93 1.69 10.59
CA ARG A 169 -29.85 0.73 11.22
C ARG A 169 -31.22 1.33 11.54
N ALA A 170 -31.26 2.60 11.98
CA ALA A 170 -32.50 3.30 12.30
C ALA A 170 -33.32 3.70 11.06
N ARG A 171 -32.69 3.81 9.91
CA ARG A 171 -33.29 4.26 8.64
C ARG A 171 -32.83 3.35 7.50
N ALA A 172 -33.46 2.16 7.41
CA ALA A 172 -33.21 1.28 6.28
C ALA A 172 -33.51 2.00 4.95
N PRO A 173 -32.55 2.13 4.02
CA PRO A 173 -32.82 2.68 2.69
C PRO A 173 -33.87 1.82 1.99
N LYS A 174 -34.90 2.45 1.41
CA LYS A 174 -36.01 1.73 0.75
C LYS A 174 -35.58 0.96 -0.50
N ASP A 175 -34.45 1.32 -1.07
CA ASP A 175 -33.84 0.76 -2.30
C ASP A 175 -32.95 -0.44 -2.04
N LYS A 176 -32.63 -0.75 -0.78
CA LYS A 176 -31.75 -1.88 -0.42
C LYS A 176 -32.56 -3.14 -0.09
N PRO A 177 -32.11 -4.33 -0.53
CA PRO A 177 -32.81 -5.57 -0.28
C PRO A 177 -32.88 -5.90 1.23
N SER A 178 -33.96 -6.56 1.65
CA SER A 178 -34.03 -7.16 2.98
C SER A 178 -33.01 -8.30 3.10
N PHE A 179 -32.76 -8.76 4.35
CA PHE A 179 -31.87 -9.91 4.58
C PHE A 179 -32.28 -11.14 3.74
N ARG A 180 -33.56 -11.47 3.71
CA ARG A 180 -34.07 -12.58 2.87
C ARG A 180 -33.94 -12.31 1.37
N GLY A 181 -34.13 -11.07 0.94
CA GLY A 181 -33.94 -10.67 -0.45
C GLY A 181 -32.48 -10.79 -0.89
N ALA A 182 -31.56 -10.28 -0.07
CA ALA A 182 -30.12 -10.40 -0.32
C ALA A 182 -29.63 -11.86 -0.27
N GLN A 183 -30.18 -12.67 0.66
CA GLN A 183 -29.95 -14.11 0.78
C GLN A 183 -30.31 -14.85 -0.51
N LYS A 184 -31.52 -14.60 -1.02
CA LYS A 184 -32.00 -15.19 -2.27
C LYS A 184 -31.11 -14.79 -3.44
N ASN A 185 -30.81 -13.49 -3.60
CA ASN A 185 -29.95 -12.99 -4.66
C ASN A 185 -28.56 -13.65 -4.63
N PHE A 186 -27.95 -13.77 -3.46
CA PHE A 186 -26.67 -14.44 -3.29
C PHE A 186 -26.71 -15.91 -3.66
N LEU A 187 -27.73 -16.65 -3.20
CA LEU A 187 -27.89 -18.08 -3.51
C LEU A 187 -28.16 -18.33 -4.98
N ASP A 188 -28.98 -17.49 -5.63
CA ASP A 188 -29.26 -17.57 -7.06
C ASP A 188 -27.96 -17.40 -7.87
N LEU A 189 -27.11 -16.43 -7.53
CA LEU A 189 -25.81 -16.23 -8.16
C LEU A 189 -24.81 -17.36 -7.86
N LEU A 190 -24.85 -17.93 -6.67
CA LEU A 190 -24.00 -19.06 -6.28
C LEU A 190 -24.33 -20.33 -7.05
N HIS A 191 -25.62 -20.63 -7.26
CA HIS A 191 -26.08 -21.87 -7.91
C HIS A 191 -26.12 -21.79 -9.45
N ASN A 192 -26.29 -20.58 -10.02
CA ASN A 192 -26.35 -20.40 -11.48
C ASN A 192 -24.98 -20.40 -12.17
N SER A 193 -23.99 -21.06 -11.59
CA SER A 193 -22.62 -21.13 -12.11
C SER A 193 -22.51 -22.11 -13.29
N THR A 194 -22.72 -21.64 -14.52
CA THR A 194 -22.41 -22.36 -15.76
C THR A 194 -20.95 -22.13 -16.21
N SER A 195 -20.43 -23.02 -17.06
CA SER A 195 -19.01 -23.36 -17.21
C SER A 195 -18.12 -22.51 -18.11
N ASP A 196 -18.50 -21.30 -18.54
CA ASP A 196 -17.69 -20.53 -19.50
C ASP A 196 -16.61 -19.67 -18.85
N ALA A 197 -15.35 -19.91 -19.21
CA ALA A 197 -14.17 -19.30 -18.61
C ALA A 197 -14.05 -17.76 -18.84
N ALA A 198 -14.59 -17.22 -19.92
CA ALA A 198 -14.56 -15.78 -20.22
C ALA A 198 -15.42 -14.96 -19.24
N ASP A 199 -16.47 -15.56 -18.68
CA ASP A 199 -17.41 -14.95 -17.75
C ASP A 199 -17.03 -15.15 -16.26
N SER A 200 -15.97 -15.91 -15.97
CA SER A 200 -15.60 -16.30 -14.60
C SER A 200 -15.24 -15.13 -13.68
N ARG A 201 -14.53 -14.10 -14.20
CA ARG A 201 -14.15 -12.91 -13.41
C ARG A 201 -15.34 -12.05 -13.07
N ASP A 202 -16.22 -11.88 -14.03
CA ASP A 202 -17.45 -11.10 -13.86
C ASP A 202 -18.38 -11.76 -12.86
N ARG A 203 -18.48 -13.09 -12.88
CA ARG A 203 -19.23 -13.87 -11.89
C ARG A 203 -18.64 -13.77 -10.50
N SER A 204 -17.32 -13.89 -10.37
CA SER A 204 -16.65 -13.75 -9.08
C SER A 204 -16.89 -12.36 -8.49
N ALA A 205 -16.85 -11.31 -9.31
CA ALA A 205 -17.16 -9.96 -8.88
C ALA A 205 -18.64 -9.83 -8.46
N GLY A 206 -19.58 -10.35 -9.25
CA GLY A 206 -21.01 -10.34 -8.93
C GLY A 206 -21.32 -11.07 -7.63
N LEU A 207 -20.73 -12.25 -7.43
CA LEU A 207 -20.88 -13.03 -6.21
C LEU A 207 -20.31 -12.35 -4.98
N PHE A 208 -19.11 -11.73 -5.10
CA PHE A 208 -18.51 -10.94 -4.04
C PHE A 208 -19.40 -9.78 -3.61
N ILE A 209 -20.01 -9.12 -4.56
CA ILE A 209 -20.90 -7.99 -4.34
C ILE A 209 -22.18 -8.43 -3.62
N ALA A 210 -22.83 -9.48 -4.11
CA ALA A 210 -24.00 -10.02 -3.46
C ALA A 210 -23.68 -10.53 -2.04
N ALA A 211 -22.46 -11.04 -1.82
CA ALA A 211 -21.98 -11.37 -0.49
C ALA A 211 -21.87 -10.14 0.44
N LEU A 212 -21.35 -9.02 -0.06
CA LEU A 212 -21.31 -7.77 0.70
C LEU A 212 -22.71 -7.20 0.98
N GLU A 213 -23.63 -7.27 0.00
CA GLU A 213 -25.03 -6.85 0.19
C GLU A 213 -25.72 -7.70 1.28
N LEU A 214 -25.44 -9.00 1.34
CA LEU A 214 -25.96 -9.86 2.40
C LEU A 214 -25.39 -9.49 3.78
N HIS A 215 -24.10 -9.17 3.87
CA HIS A 215 -23.51 -8.67 5.13
C HIS A 215 -24.11 -7.32 5.56
N GLU A 216 -24.34 -6.40 4.60
CA GLU A 216 -24.98 -5.11 4.90
C GLU A 216 -26.45 -5.29 5.34
N ALA A 217 -27.19 -6.19 4.69
CA ALA A 217 -28.56 -6.52 5.07
C ALA A 217 -28.62 -7.15 6.47
N TRP A 218 -27.69 -8.06 6.77
CA TRP A 218 -27.52 -8.59 8.13
C TRP A 218 -27.29 -7.48 9.16
N LEU A 219 -26.34 -6.58 8.90
CA LEU A 219 -26.02 -5.48 9.82
C LEU A 219 -27.22 -4.57 10.06
N ARG A 220 -28.04 -4.34 9.04
CA ARG A 220 -29.24 -3.50 9.14
C ARG A 220 -30.37 -4.14 9.94
N GLU A 221 -30.57 -5.45 9.78
CA GLU A 221 -31.74 -6.14 10.30
C GLU A 221 -31.49 -6.96 11.57
N VAL A 222 -30.22 -7.33 11.89
CA VAL A 222 -29.92 -8.06 13.11
C VAL A 222 -30.39 -7.26 14.34
N PRO A 223 -31.29 -7.78 15.19
CA PRO A 223 -31.77 -7.04 16.35
C PRO A 223 -30.69 -6.92 17.44
N TYR A 224 -30.84 -5.94 18.30
CA TYR A 224 -30.06 -5.76 19.54
C TYR A 224 -28.53 -5.58 19.36
N LEU A 225 -28.08 -5.01 18.22
CA LEU A 225 -26.66 -4.78 17.97
C LEU A 225 -26.11 -3.47 18.56
N GLU A 226 -26.97 -2.65 19.17
CA GLU A 226 -26.60 -1.31 19.68
C GLU A 226 -25.54 -1.38 20.78
N ASN A 227 -25.66 -2.33 21.69
CA ASN A 227 -24.70 -2.52 22.77
C ASN A 227 -23.33 -2.97 22.23
N GLU A 228 -23.32 -3.85 21.24
CA GLU A 228 -22.14 -4.33 20.55
C GLU A 228 -21.43 -3.17 19.80
N LEU A 229 -22.18 -2.30 19.14
CA LEU A 229 -21.61 -1.11 18.47
C LEU A 229 -21.01 -0.12 19.48
N VAL A 230 -21.63 0.08 20.63
CA VAL A 230 -21.10 0.90 21.73
C VAL A 230 -19.83 0.30 22.30
N ALA A 231 -19.81 -1.02 22.52
CA ALA A 231 -18.63 -1.74 23.00
C ALA A 231 -17.47 -1.72 21.99
N MET A 232 -17.75 -1.90 20.68
CA MET A 232 -16.76 -1.75 19.60
C MET A 232 -16.17 -0.34 19.57
N ARG A 233 -16.98 0.69 19.75
CA ARG A 233 -16.49 2.07 19.86
C ARG A 233 -15.52 2.22 21.04
N SER A 234 -15.84 1.62 22.19
CA SER A 234 -14.96 1.64 23.39
C SER A 234 -13.64 0.92 23.12
N LEU A 235 -13.68 -0.24 22.46
CA LEU A 235 -12.51 -1.00 22.02
C LEU A 235 -11.59 -0.15 21.12
N LEU A 236 -12.15 0.50 20.11
CA LEU A 236 -11.38 1.30 19.15
C LEU A 236 -10.79 2.58 19.75
N ASN A 237 -11.45 3.17 20.76
CA ASN A 237 -10.92 4.34 21.47
C ASN A 237 -9.70 4.00 22.31
N LEU A 238 -9.70 2.85 22.97
CA LEU A 238 -8.69 2.44 23.94
C LEU A 238 -8.22 0.98 23.70
N PRO A 239 -7.72 0.66 22.49
CA PRO A 239 -7.36 -0.73 22.17
C PRO A 239 -6.28 -1.28 23.10
N GLY A 240 -5.30 -0.46 23.51
CA GLY A 240 -4.24 -0.87 24.44
C GLY A 240 -4.70 -1.22 25.87
N LYS A 241 -5.96 -0.95 26.22
CA LYS A 241 -6.60 -1.36 27.47
C LYS A 241 -7.58 -2.54 27.29
N ALA A 242 -7.63 -3.10 26.10
CA ALA A 242 -8.48 -4.22 25.74
C ALA A 242 -7.67 -5.53 25.78
N ASP A 243 -7.09 -5.82 26.93
CA ASP A 243 -6.18 -6.92 27.18
C ASP A 243 -6.86 -8.23 27.64
N HIS A 244 -8.17 -8.19 27.87
CA HIS A 244 -8.92 -9.38 28.23
C HIS A 244 -9.26 -10.25 27.00
N PRO A 245 -9.12 -11.60 27.06
CA PRO A 245 -9.37 -12.49 25.92
C PRO A 245 -10.77 -12.37 25.29
N SER A 246 -11.79 -11.99 26.07
CA SER A 246 -13.16 -11.83 25.55
C SER A 246 -13.32 -10.77 24.46
N VAL A 247 -12.34 -9.86 24.29
CA VAL A 247 -12.40 -8.80 23.25
C VAL A 247 -12.37 -9.34 21.83
N ILE A 248 -11.94 -10.59 21.61
CA ILE A 248 -12.01 -11.26 20.32
C ILE A 248 -13.43 -11.24 19.73
N HIS A 249 -14.45 -11.35 20.56
CA HIS A 249 -15.84 -11.32 20.10
C HIS A 249 -16.23 -9.97 19.48
N LEU A 250 -15.70 -8.85 20.01
CA LEU A 250 -15.91 -7.53 19.42
C LEU A 250 -15.14 -7.37 18.11
N TRP A 251 -13.92 -7.87 18.03
CA TRP A 251 -13.16 -7.88 16.80
C TRP A 251 -13.88 -8.67 15.70
N ARG A 252 -14.37 -9.88 16.02
CA ARG A 252 -15.13 -10.71 15.08
C ARG A 252 -16.37 -10.00 14.53
N LEU A 253 -17.12 -9.32 15.41
CA LEU A 253 -18.25 -8.49 14.97
C LEU A 253 -17.83 -7.31 14.11
N LEU A 254 -16.68 -6.66 14.39
CA LEU A 254 -16.14 -5.61 13.55
C LEU A 254 -15.78 -6.12 12.14
N PHE A 255 -15.24 -7.33 12.04
CA PHE A 255 -14.94 -7.96 10.75
C PHE A 255 -16.17 -8.39 9.93
N MET A 256 -17.36 -8.45 10.56
CA MET A 256 -18.62 -8.53 9.81
C MET A 256 -18.98 -7.22 9.12
N ILE A 257 -18.51 -6.09 9.66
CA ILE A 257 -18.80 -4.74 9.14
C ILE A 257 -17.73 -4.33 8.13
N THR A 258 -16.46 -4.52 8.47
CA THR A 258 -15.32 -4.22 7.59
C THR A 258 -14.41 -5.45 7.54
N PRO A 259 -14.46 -6.22 6.44
CA PRO A 259 -13.82 -7.54 6.40
C PRO A 259 -12.30 -7.52 6.44
N LEU A 260 -11.64 -6.39 6.14
CA LEU A 260 -10.20 -6.23 6.24
C LEU A 260 -9.81 -5.05 7.13
N VAL A 261 -8.98 -5.31 8.12
CA VAL A 261 -8.36 -4.28 8.98
C VAL A 261 -6.87 -4.22 8.69
N SER A 262 -6.33 -3.03 8.45
CA SER A 262 -4.91 -2.85 8.24
C SER A 262 -4.22 -2.09 9.38
N THR A 263 -2.98 -2.46 9.68
CA THR A 263 -2.17 -1.89 10.75
C THR A 263 -0.68 -1.94 10.40
N THR A 264 0.18 -1.31 11.20
CA THR A 264 1.62 -1.55 11.11
C THR A 264 2.03 -2.65 12.09
N LEU A 265 3.08 -3.42 11.76
CA LEU A 265 3.63 -4.43 12.66
C LEU A 265 3.94 -3.86 14.05
N ALA A 266 4.53 -2.67 14.10
CA ALA A 266 4.81 -1.95 15.36
C ALA A 266 3.56 -1.57 16.19
N SER A 267 2.36 -1.64 15.59
CA SER A 267 1.11 -1.32 16.29
C SER A 267 0.32 -2.56 16.74
N VAL A 268 0.72 -3.74 16.31
CA VAL A 268 -0.02 -5.00 16.53
C VAL A 268 -0.26 -5.26 18.02
N GLU A 269 0.76 -5.21 18.85
CA GLU A 269 0.63 -5.47 20.30
C GLU A 269 -0.32 -4.48 20.98
N ARG A 270 -0.19 -3.20 20.62
CA ARG A 270 -1.07 -2.17 21.18
C ARG A 270 -2.50 -2.26 20.67
N MET A 271 -2.69 -2.75 19.45
CA MET A 271 -4.02 -2.90 18.84
C MET A 271 -4.75 -4.15 19.36
N PHE A 272 -4.03 -5.22 19.60
CA PHE A 272 -4.57 -6.54 19.86
C PHE A 272 -4.00 -7.21 21.13
N PRO A 273 -3.90 -6.51 22.30
CA PRO A 273 -3.25 -7.07 23.47
C PRO A 273 -3.99 -8.29 24.04
N GLY A 274 -5.32 -8.32 23.99
CA GLY A 274 -6.15 -9.43 24.49
C GLY A 274 -6.34 -10.59 23.50
N ILE A 275 -5.74 -10.51 22.30
CA ILE A 275 -5.90 -11.56 21.28
C ILE A 275 -4.86 -12.64 21.50
N GLN A 276 -5.33 -13.88 21.66
CA GLN A 276 -4.51 -15.06 21.89
C GLN A 276 -3.97 -15.66 20.57
N ALA A 277 -3.18 -16.73 20.69
CA ALA A 277 -2.63 -17.44 19.54
C ALA A 277 -3.74 -18.02 18.65
N ALA A 278 -3.59 -17.84 17.33
CA ALA A 278 -4.45 -18.37 16.29
C ALA A 278 -5.95 -17.97 16.39
N GLU A 279 -6.26 -16.81 16.99
CA GLU A 279 -7.65 -16.34 17.11
C GLU A 279 -8.17 -15.64 15.86
N PHE A 280 -7.31 -14.96 15.10
CA PHE A 280 -7.69 -14.40 13.82
C PHE A 280 -7.59 -15.43 12.69
N GLY A 281 -8.50 -15.37 11.72
CA GLY A 281 -8.54 -16.31 10.62
C GLY A 281 -7.31 -16.21 9.72
N TYR A 282 -7.00 -15.00 9.25
CA TYR A 282 -5.94 -14.76 8.27
C TYR A 282 -5.13 -13.50 8.60
N GLY A 283 -3.82 -13.63 8.54
CA GLY A 283 -2.87 -12.53 8.62
C GLY A 283 -2.13 -12.35 7.29
N ILE A 284 -2.06 -11.11 6.80
CA ILE A 284 -1.25 -10.75 5.62
C ILE A 284 -0.12 -9.84 6.09
N ILE A 285 1.12 -10.19 5.75
CA ILE A 285 2.24 -9.25 5.88
C ILE A 285 2.57 -8.74 4.47
N ASP A 286 2.34 -7.46 4.23
CA ASP A 286 2.72 -6.80 2.98
C ASP A 286 4.07 -6.09 3.14
N GLU A 287 4.86 -6.06 2.05
CA GLU A 287 6.25 -5.58 2.05
C GLU A 287 7.11 -6.32 3.09
N ALA A 288 6.93 -7.64 3.19
CA ALA A 288 7.57 -8.48 4.20
C ALA A 288 9.11 -8.51 4.10
N GLY A 289 9.67 -8.20 2.92
CA GLY A 289 11.10 -8.01 2.72
C GLY A 289 11.70 -6.86 3.53
N GLN A 290 10.86 -5.91 4.02
CA GLN A 290 11.28 -4.80 4.88
C GLN A 290 11.04 -5.03 6.38
N ALA A 291 10.42 -6.13 6.74
CA ALA A 291 10.11 -6.44 8.14
C ALA A 291 11.20 -7.33 8.74
N ILE A 292 11.84 -6.88 9.83
CA ILE A 292 12.71 -7.78 10.58
C ILE A 292 11.88 -8.94 11.15
N PRO A 293 12.44 -10.17 11.24
CA PRO A 293 11.71 -11.35 11.68
C PRO A 293 10.97 -11.16 13.01
N GLN A 294 11.64 -10.55 13.97
CA GLN A 294 11.12 -10.35 15.33
C GLN A 294 9.85 -9.49 15.36
N SER A 295 9.75 -8.51 14.45
CA SER A 295 8.55 -7.65 14.38
C SER A 295 7.31 -8.37 13.84
N ALA A 296 7.50 -9.46 13.12
CA ALA A 296 6.42 -10.26 12.56
C ALA A 296 5.85 -11.31 13.55
N CYS A 297 6.64 -11.75 14.55
CA CYS A 297 6.29 -12.85 15.43
C CYS A 297 4.94 -12.68 16.12
N GLY A 298 4.72 -11.53 16.77
CA GLY A 298 3.48 -11.27 17.49
C GLY A 298 2.24 -11.19 16.59
N PHE A 299 2.41 -10.80 15.35
CA PHE A 299 1.35 -10.80 14.34
C PHE A 299 1.03 -12.20 13.85
N LEU A 300 2.05 -12.96 13.46
CA LEU A 300 1.92 -14.33 12.97
C LEU A 300 1.32 -15.26 14.02
N MET A 301 1.75 -15.12 15.28
CA MET A 301 1.21 -15.90 16.40
C MET A 301 -0.32 -15.75 16.53
N ARG A 302 -0.88 -14.57 16.31
CA ARG A 302 -2.32 -14.29 16.43
C ARG A 302 -3.14 -14.81 15.25
N SER A 303 -2.52 -15.20 14.17
CA SER A 303 -3.17 -15.63 12.93
C SER A 303 -3.15 -17.15 12.76
N ARG A 304 -4.28 -17.75 12.37
CA ARG A 304 -4.36 -19.21 12.05
C ARG A 304 -3.62 -19.55 10.76
N ARG A 305 -3.70 -18.64 9.79
CA ARG A 305 -3.03 -18.74 8.49
C ARG A 305 -2.36 -17.42 8.18
N ALA A 306 -1.22 -17.48 7.54
CA ALA A 306 -0.46 -16.30 7.15
C ALA A 306 -0.18 -16.30 5.65
N LEU A 307 -0.33 -15.13 5.03
CA LEU A 307 0.13 -14.84 3.68
C LEU A 307 1.22 -13.77 3.79
N VAL A 308 2.45 -14.17 3.54
CA VAL A 308 3.62 -13.28 3.61
C VAL A 308 3.99 -12.85 2.20
N ILE A 309 3.87 -11.56 1.92
CA ILE A 309 4.05 -11.00 0.58
C ILE A 309 5.16 -9.96 0.63
N GLY A 310 6.22 -10.18 -0.13
CA GLY A 310 7.35 -9.27 -0.21
C GLY A 310 8.15 -9.47 -1.47
N ASP A 311 9.31 -8.84 -1.48
CA ASP A 311 10.27 -8.98 -2.56
C ASP A 311 11.67 -8.82 -1.98
N GLN A 312 12.43 -9.90 -1.95
CA GLN A 312 13.80 -9.92 -1.41
C GLN A 312 14.79 -9.13 -2.30
N ARG A 313 14.42 -8.81 -3.54
CA ARG A 313 15.20 -7.98 -4.48
C ARG A 313 14.79 -6.51 -4.46
N GLN A 314 13.92 -6.13 -3.52
CA GLN A 314 13.66 -4.74 -3.14
C GLN A 314 14.35 -4.40 -1.81
N LEU A 315 14.00 -3.27 -1.17
CA LEU A 315 14.73 -2.82 0.02
C LEU A 315 14.64 -3.82 1.17
N GLN A 316 15.76 -4.02 1.82
CA GLN A 316 15.90 -4.86 3.00
C GLN A 316 15.39 -4.15 4.27
N PRO A 317 15.17 -4.87 5.38
CA PRO A 317 14.85 -4.26 6.66
C PRO A 317 15.92 -3.27 7.09
N ILE A 318 15.52 -2.21 7.79
CA ILE A 318 16.45 -1.32 8.46
C ILE A 318 16.52 -1.76 9.92
N SER A 319 17.66 -2.33 10.32
CA SER A 319 17.97 -2.60 11.73
C SER A 319 18.70 -1.42 12.33
N HIS A 320 18.40 -1.11 13.58
CA HIS A 320 19.14 -0.15 14.41
C HIS A 320 20.11 -0.84 15.37
N LEU A 321 20.18 -2.17 15.33
CA LEU A 321 21.16 -2.95 16.08
C LEU A 321 22.53 -2.82 15.40
N GLY A 322 23.56 -2.58 16.19
CA GLY A 322 24.93 -2.69 15.70
C GLY A 322 25.33 -4.17 15.54
N ASP A 323 26.25 -4.43 14.61
CA ASP A 323 26.73 -5.78 14.29
C ASP A 323 27.26 -6.53 15.50
N ASP A 324 28.01 -5.84 16.37
CA ASP A 324 28.58 -6.42 17.61
C ASP A 324 27.49 -6.86 18.59
N LEU A 325 26.44 -6.03 18.74
CA LEU A 325 25.33 -6.36 19.64
C LEU A 325 24.51 -7.54 19.11
N GLU A 326 24.22 -7.55 17.82
CA GLU A 326 23.51 -8.67 17.20
C GLU A 326 24.30 -9.96 17.30
N SER A 327 25.59 -9.92 17.00
CA SER A 327 26.49 -11.07 17.10
C SER A 327 26.53 -11.63 18.53
N GLY A 328 26.60 -10.74 19.55
CA GLY A 328 26.55 -11.13 20.94
C GLY A 328 25.23 -11.79 21.34
N LEU A 329 24.10 -11.23 20.93
CA LEU A 329 22.76 -11.79 21.19
C LEU A 329 22.54 -13.13 20.47
N ALA A 330 23.12 -13.29 19.29
CA ALA A 330 22.99 -14.51 18.50
C ALA A 330 23.94 -15.63 18.97
N GLN A 331 24.96 -15.36 19.78
CA GLN A 331 25.98 -16.31 20.19
C GLN A 331 25.43 -17.63 20.75
N PRO A 332 24.38 -17.65 21.61
CA PRO A 332 23.83 -18.90 22.14
C PRO A 332 22.97 -19.69 21.12
N LEU A 333 22.68 -19.14 19.94
CA LEU A 333 21.84 -19.79 18.94
C LEU A 333 22.66 -20.67 17.99
N SER A 334 22.06 -21.75 17.49
CA SER A 334 22.68 -22.57 16.44
C SER A 334 22.85 -21.77 15.14
N GLN A 335 23.79 -22.18 14.28
CA GLN A 335 24.07 -21.46 13.03
C GLN A 335 22.83 -21.37 12.11
N SER A 336 22.04 -22.44 12.03
CA SER A 336 20.79 -22.42 11.23
C SER A 336 19.77 -21.41 11.76
N ILE A 337 19.62 -21.32 13.09
CA ILE A 337 18.71 -20.33 13.68
C ILE A 337 19.24 -18.91 13.45
N ARG A 338 20.54 -18.66 13.61
CA ARG A 338 21.14 -17.35 13.36
C ARG A 338 20.86 -16.83 11.96
N GLN A 339 21.01 -17.68 10.94
CA GLN A 339 20.78 -17.32 9.54
C GLN A 339 19.35 -16.85 9.27
N HIS A 340 18.37 -17.39 10.00
CA HIS A 340 16.95 -17.04 9.82
C HIS A 340 16.46 -15.95 10.76
N THR A 341 17.16 -15.67 11.86
CA THR A 341 16.69 -14.71 12.88
C THR A 341 17.48 -13.41 12.94
N SER A 342 18.52 -13.27 12.12
CA SER A 342 19.32 -12.04 12.05
C SER A 342 18.46 -10.84 11.65
N ALA A 343 18.46 -9.80 12.47
CA ALA A 343 17.79 -8.54 12.15
C ALA A 343 18.53 -7.73 11.07
N LEU A 344 19.78 -8.05 10.78
CA LEU A 344 20.62 -7.38 9.78
C LEU A 344 20.51 -8.02 8.39
N THR A 345 20.37 -9.35 8.32
CA THR A 345 20.44 -10.09 7.06
C THR A 345 19.16 -10.81 6.68
N SER A 346 18.22 -10.98 7.62
CA SER A 346 16.96 -11.70 7.39
C SER A 346 15.75 -10.79 7.44
N SER A 347 14.68 -11.22 6.80
CA SER A 347 13.38 -10.56 6.82
C SER A 347 12.27 -11.57 7.09
N ALA A 348 11.07 -11.08 7.39
CA ALA A 348 9.89 -11.94 7.47
C ALA A 348 9.64 -12.69 6.15
N GLN A 349 10.02 -12.10 5.01
CA GLN A 349 9.93 -12.75 3.70
C GLN A 349 10.92 -13.91 3.59
N THR A 350 12.19 -13.74 4.00
CA THR A 350 13.18 -14.83 3.90
C THR A 350 12.79 -16.04 4.73
N ILE A 351 12.20 -15.83 5.90
CA ILE A 351 11.69 -16.92 6.73
C ILE A 351 10.51 -17.63 6.06
N ALA A 352 9.56 -16.87 5.52
CA ALA A 352 8.42 -17.44 4.83
C ALA A 352 8.84 -18.24 3.59
N ASP A 353 9.79 -17.71 2.81
CA ASP A 353 10.34 -18.41 1.66
C ASP A 353 11.05 -19.72 2.05
N SER A 354 11.86 -19.70 3.13
CA SER A 354 12.54 -20.90 3.63
C SER A 354 11.62 -21.96 4.21
N SER A 355 10.37 -21.61 4.54
CA SER A 355 9.37 -22.54 5.06
C SER A 355 8.60 -23.29 3.96
N SER A 356 8.87 -23.03 2.68
CA SER A 356 8.20 -23.65 1.54
C SER A 356 9.16 -24.53 0.73
N ASP A 357 8.72 -25.72 0.40
CA ASP A 357 9.45 -26.66 -0.46
C ASP A 357 9.24 -26.37 -1.96
N VAL A 358 8.34 -25.43 -2.28
CA VAL A 358 8.03 -25.05 -3.66
C VAL A 358 8.53 -23.65 -3.94
N GLY A 359 9.36 -23.50 -4.98
CA GLY A 359 9.93 -22.21 -5.34
C GLY A 359 10.95 -22.29 -6.46
N THR A 360 11.78 -21.28 -6.58
CA THR A 360 12.89 -21.21 -7.54
C THR A 360 14.09 -20.46 -6.94
N TYR A 361 15.26 -20.65 -7.53
CA TYR A 361 16.44 -19.88 -7.20
C TYR A 361 16.63 -18.71 -8.16
N LEU A 362 16.99 -17.54 -7.63
CA LEU A 362 17.51 -16.41 -8.41
C LEU A 362 19.03 -16.39 -8.31
N PHE A 363 19.71 -16.33 -9.46
CA PHE A 363 21.16 -16.37 -9.62
C PHE A 363 21.68 -15.01 -10.04
N SER A 364 21.66 -14.00 -9.18
CA SER A 364 22.22 -12.69 -9.50
C SER A 364 23.74 -12.71 -9.50
N LYS A 365 24.37 -11.97 -10.43
CA LYS A 365 25.84 -11.90 -10.58
C LYS A 365 26.52 -11.58 -9.24
N GLY A 366 27.47 -12.42 -8.85
CA GLY A 366 28.32 -12.20 -7.67
C GLY A 366 27.62 -12.39 -6.32
N LEU A 367 26.40 -12.89 -6.28
CA LEU A 367 25.64 -13.18 -5.06
C LEU A 367 25.36 -14.67 -4.94
N ASN A 368 25.18 -15.13 -3.71
CA ASN A 368 24.69 -16.49 -3.47
C ASN A 368 23.28 -16.67 -4.06
N PRO A 369 22.94 -17.87 -4.57
CA PRO A 369 21.60 -18.18 -5.03
C PRO A 369 20.57 -17.85 -3.95
N LEU A 370 19.52 -17.13 -4.34
CA LEU A 370 18.45 -16.71 -3.46
C LEU A 370 17.22 -17.57 -3.70
N TRP A 371 16.79 -18.33 -2.69
CA TRP A 371 15.54 -19.08 -2.73
C TRP A 371 14.32 -18.15 -2.61
N ILE A 372 13.37 -18.31 -3.51
CA ILE A 372 12.09 -17.60 -3.50
C ILE A 372 10.96 -18.62 -3.66
N SER A 373 10.07 -18.65 -2.69
CA SER A 373 8.87 -19.48 -2.73
C SER A 373 7.75 -18.80 -3.49
N LEU A 374 6.95 -19.56 -4.23
CA LEU A 374 5.74 -19.13 -4.94
C LEU A 374 5.87 -17.75 -5.63
N PRO A 375 6.82 -17.57 -6.56
CA PRO A 375 7.11 -16.27 -7.15
C PRO A 375 5.94 -15.76 -8.01
N LEU A 376 5.61 -14.48 -7.86
CA LEU A 376 4.66 -13.78 -8.72
C LEU A 376 5.38 -13.28 -9.96
N MET A 377 5.39 -14.07 -11.02
CA MET A 377 6.22 -13.82 -12.21
C MET A 377 5.63 -12.81 -13.19
N THR A 378 4.39 -12.35 -13.00
CA THR A 378 3.76 -11.40 -13.92
C THR A 378 3.99 -9.96 -13.52
N HIS A 379 4.73 -9.21 -14.33
CA HIS A 379 4.92 -7.77 -14.18
C HIS A 379 3.78 -6.98 -14.84
N ARG A 380 3.28 -5.92 -14.16
CA ARG A 380 2.12 -5.14 -14.62
C ARG A 380 2.32 -3.62 -14.51
N ARG A 381 3.49 -3.16 -14.08
CA ARG A 381 3.69 -1.75 -13.71
C ARG A 381 4.44 -0.98 -14.80
N CYS A 382 5.68 -1.37 -15.06
CA CYS A 382 6.59 -0.58 -15.85
C CYS A 382 6.45 -0.88 -17.34
N ALA A 383 6.57 0.18 -18.15
CA ALA A 383 6.81 0.08 -19.59
C ALA A 383 8.26 -0.32 -19.86
N GLU A 384 8.59 -0.52 -21.15
CA GLU A 384 9.98 -0.62 -21.60
C GLU A 384 10.65 0.77 -21.58
N PRO A 385 11.97 0.87 -21.29
CA PRO A 385 12.91 -0.24 -21.01
C PRO A 385 12.97 -0.66 -19.53
N MET A 386 12.23 -0.02 -18.62
CA MET A 386 12.31 -0.28 -17.17
C MET A 386 11.99 -1.72 -16.79
N PHE A 387 11.03 -2.35 -17.50
CA PHE A 387 10.73 -3.77 -17.27
C PHE A 387 11.94 -4.66 -17.56
N THR A 388 12.51 -4.53 -18.77
CA THR A 388 13.69 -5.32 -19.18
C THR A 388 14.88 -5.09 -18.26
N ILE A 389 15.14 -3.84 -17.88
CA ILE A 389 16.22 -3.49 -16.94
C ILE A 389 16.03 -4.21 -15.59
N ALA A 390 14.87 -4.06 -14.97
CA ALA A 390 14.58 -4.67 -13.67
C ALA A 390 14.62 -6.21 -13.74
N ASN A 391 14.06 -6.78 -14.83
CA ASN A 391 14.01 -8.22 -15.04
C ASN A 391 15.41 -8.83 -15.15
N ASN A 392 16.31 -8.20 -15.90
CA ASN A 392 17.68 -8.69 -16.10
C ASN A 392 18.55 -8.47 -14.85
N ILE A 393 18.41 -7.32 -14.18
CA ILE A 393 19.28 -6.98 -13.04
C ILE A 393 18.89 -7.77 -11.78
N ALA A 394 17.58 -7.95 -11.53
CA ALA A 394 17.09 -8.45 -10.25
C ALA A 394 16.41 -9.82 -10.31
N TYR A 395 15.89 -10.25 -11.45
CA TYR A 395 15.00 -11.41 -11.55
C TYR A 395 15.42 -12.44 -12.60
N ASP A 396 16.67 -12.40 -13.06
CA ASP A 396 17.29 -13.38 -14.00
C ASP A 396 16.47 -13.64 -15.28
N GLY A 397 15.73 -12.62 -15.76
CA GLY A 397 14.85 -12.76 -16.92
C GLY A 397 13.57 -13.57 -16.68
N LEU A 398 13.29 -14.00 -15.46
CA LEU A 398 12.17 -14.91 -15.13
C LEU A 398 10.79 -14.23 -15.13
N MET A 399 10.74 -12.90 -15.07
CA MET A 399 9.47 -12.17 -15.07
C MET A 399 8.85 -12.09 -16.47
N HIS A 400 7.54 -12.16 -16.52
CA HIS A 400 6.77 -11.98 -17.76
C HIS A 400 5.98 -10.67 -17.69
N GLN A 401 6.07 -9.85 -18.74
CA GLN A 401 5.23 -8.67 -18.86
C GLN A 401 3.83 -9.09 -19.34
N LYS A 402 2.79 -8.70 -18.61
CA LYS A 402 1.40 -9.09 -18.95
C LYS A 402 0.97 -8.57 -20.34
N ALA A 403 1.33 -7.33 -20.65
CA ALA A 403 1.19 -6.72 -21.95
C ALA A 403 2.41 -5.83 -22.14
N PRO A 404 3.25 -6.07 -23.15
CA PRO A 404 4.36 -5.19 -23.47
C PRO A 404 3.82 -3.76 -23.66
N LYS A 405 4.25 -2.85 -22.79
CA LYS A 405 3.88 -1.44 -22.88
C LYS A 405 5.07 -0.67 -23.45
N ILE A 406 5.03 -0.48 -24.74
CA ILE A 406 5.94 0.45 -25.42
C ILE A 406 5.26 1.81 -25.39
N VAL A 407 5.89 2.79 -24.78
CA VAL A 407 5.41 4.17 -24.76
C VAL A 407 6.19 4.98 -25.79
N PRO A 408 5.53 5.91 -26.50
CA PRO A 408 6.23 6.83 -27.39
C PRO A 408 7.18 7.71 -26.56
N PRO A 409 8.20 8.33 -27.17
CA PRO A 409 9.02 9.33 -26.50
C PRO A 409 8.17 10.37 -25.80
N HIS A 410 8.59 10.79 -24.59
CA HIS A 410 7.88 11.84 -23.87
C HIS A 410 7.91 13.15 -24.70
N PRO A 411 6.76 13.82 -24.90
CA PRO A 411 6.68 14.95 -25.85
C PRO A 411 7.59 16.13 -25.51
N LEU A 412 7.99 16.26 -24.23
CA LEU A 412 8.86 17.35 -23.76
C LEU A 412 10.27 16.89 -23.39
N LEU A 413 10.46 15.61 -23.07
CA LEU A 413 11.71 15.10 -22.48
C LEU A 413 12.37 14.01 -23.34
N GLY A 414 11.73 13.58 -24.43
CA GLY A 414 12.24 12.49 -25.26
C GLY A 414 12.12 11.09 -24.62
N PRO A 415 12.84 10.09 -25.12
CA PRO A 415 12.79 8.72 -24.63
C PRO A 415 13.52 8.56 -23.30
N SER A 416 13.20 7.47 -22.57
CA SER A 416 13.99 7.06 -21.40
C SER A 416 15.47 6.93 -21.77
N SER A 417 16.36 7.54 -20.97
CA SER A 417 17.77 7.68 -21.34
C SER A 417 18.69 7.92 -20.15
N TRP A 418 19.99 7.80 -20.40
CA TRP A 418 21.02 8.24 -19.47
C TRP A 418 21.58 9.60 -19.91
N CYS A 419 21.25 10.65 -19.19
CA CYS A 419 21.78 12.00 -19.37
C CYS A 419 23.18 12.08 -18.74
N HIS A 420 24.22 12.08 -19.56
CA HIS A 420 25.60 12.17 -19.10
C HIS A 420 25.96 13.61 -18.74
N ILE A 421 26.24 13.83 -17.47
CA ILE A 421 26.65 15.14 -16.93
C ILE A 421 27.91 14.96 -16.09
N GLU A 422 29.01 15.50 -16.57
CA GLU A 422 30.24 15.64 -15.83
C GLU A 422 30.16 16.81 -14.86
N GLY A 423 30.93 16.74 -13.78
CA GLY A 423 31.02 17.81 -12.80
C GLY A 423 31.81 17.39 -11.58
N VAL A 424 32.04 18.33 -10.68
CA VAL A 424 32.81 18.12 -9.45
C VAL A 424 31.87 18.14 -8.26
N ALA A 425 31.97 17.13 -7.40
CA ALA A 425 31.20 17.07 -6.17
C ALA A 425 31.67 18.16 -5.18
N THR A 426 30.77 19.05 -4.81
CA THR A 426 31.08 20.20 -3.92
C THR A 426 30.77 19.92 -2.46
N GLU A 427 29.74 19.13 -2.19
CA GLU A 427 29.34 18.71 -0.84
C GLU A 427 29.01 17.22 -0.85
N LYS A 428 29.88 16.36 -0.34
CA LYS A 428 29.73 14.90 -0.39
C LYS A 428 29.54 14.44 -1.85
N GLN A 429 28.35 13.97 -2.20
CA GLN A 429 28.04 13.48 -3.55
C GLN A 429 27.25 14.50 -4.40
N TRP A 430 27.09 15.74 -3.94
CA TRP A 430 26.35 16.75 -4.69
C TRP A 430 27.18 17.33 -5.85
N VAL A 431 26.68 17.19 -7.06
CA VAL A 431 27.24 17.75 -8.29
C VAL A 431 26.31 18.85 -8.80
N PRO A 432 26.71 20.13 -8.76
CA PRO A 432 25.85 21.26 -9.13
C PRO A 432 25.32 21.19 -10.56
N GLU A 433 26.12 20.72 -11.51
CA GLU A 433 25.79 20.59 -12.93
C GLU A 433 24.61 19.62 -13.15
N GLN A 434 24.59 18.49 -12.45
CA GLN A 434 23.47 17.55 -12.45
C GLN A 434 22.20 18.19 -11.86
N GLY A 435 22.36 19.01 -10.81
CA GLY A 435 21.26 19.76 -10.21
C GLY A 435 20.67 20.81 -11.17
N GLU A 436 21.52 21.44 -11.98
CA GLU A 436 21.08 22.43 -12.95
C GLU A 436 20.29 21.79 -14.09
N LEU A 437 20.72 20.63 -14.62
CA LEU A 437 19.90 19.88 -15.58
C LEU A 437 18.52 19.55 -14.99
N VAL A 438 18.47 19.02 -13.77
CA VAL A 438 17.19 18.72 -13.10
C VAL A 438 16.32 19.98 -12.98
N ARG A 439 16.92 21.14 -12.67
CA ARG A 439 16.19 22.41 -12.63
C ARG A 439 15.53 22.75 -13.97
N GLN A 440 16.25 22.58 -15.08
CA GLN A 440 15.75 22.87 -16.42
C GLN A 440 14.63 21.92 -16.81
N LEU A 441 14.82 20.60 -16.62
CA LEU A 441 13.79 19.59 -16.90
C LEU A 441 12.49 19.84 -16.11
N LEU A 442 12.64 20.22 -14.83
CA LEU A 442 11.50 20.57 -13.99
C LEU A 442 10.83 21.87 -14.43
N ALA A 443 11.58 22.87 -14.86
CA ALA A 443 11.01 24.12 -15.37
C ALA A 443 10.14 23.86 -16.61
N ILE A 444 10.60 23.00 -17.53
CA ILE A 444 9.83 22.57 -18.71
C ILE A 444 8.53 21.86 -18.31
N LEU A 445 8.59 20.92 -17.38
CA LEU A 445 7.40 20.19 -16.93
C LEU A 445 6.40 21.09 -16.21
N LEU A 446 6.87 21.99 -15.34
CA LEU A 446 6.02 22.90 -14.56
C LEU A 446 5.38 23.98 -15.43
N ALA A 447 6.07 24.46 -16.50
CA ALA A 447 5.51 25.43 -17.43
C ALA A 447 4.32 24.87 -18.23
N ASN A 448 4.24 23.56 -18.41
CA ASN A 448 3.16 22.88 -19.12
C ASN A 448 1.97 22.44 -18.24
N GLY A 449 1.84 22.99 -17.03
CA GLY A 449 0.59 23.00 -16.26
C GLY A 449 0.26 21.73 -15.51
N THR A 450 1.23 20.96 -15.03
CA THR A 450 0.98 19.82 -14.13
C THR A 450 0.49 20.31 -12.75
N GLN A 451 -0.78 20.11 -12.45
CA GLN A 451 -1.36 20.49 -11.14
C GLN A 451 -0.92 19.56 -9.99
N SER A 452 -0.43 18.37 -10.27
CA SER A 452 0.07 17.38 -9.31
C SER A 452 1.33 16.71 -9.85
N PRO A 453 2.33 16.37 -9.00
CA PRO A 453 3.56 15.77 -9.49
C PRO A 453 3.33 14.37 -10.05
N SER A 454 3.38 14.22 -11.37
CA SER A 454 3.44 12.93 -12.06
C SER A 454 4.86 12.34 -12.09
N PHE A 455 5.81 12.98 -11.42
CA PHE A 455 7.21 12.60 -11.41
C PHE A 455 7.78 12.37 -10.01
N PHE A 456 8.84 11.54 -9.94
CA PHE A 456 9.72 11.45 -8.77
C PHE A 456 11.15 11.83 -9.14
N ILE A 457 11.84 12.47 -8.17
CA ILE A 457 13.27 12.74 -8.23
C ILE A 457 13.93 11.91 -7.12
N ILE A 458 14.68 10.91 -7.54
CA ILE A 458 15.24 9.88 -6.66
C ILE A 458 16.77 9.97 -6.69
N SER A 459 17.41 9.86 -5.54
CA SER A 459 18.86 9.72 -5.48
C SER A 459 19.25 8.60 -4.50
N PRO A 460 20.40 7.95 -4.70
CA PRO A 460 20.99 7.05 -3.70
C PRO A 460 21.35 7.78 -2.42
N PHE A 461 21.67 9.09 -2.51
CA PHE A 461 22.29 9.87 -1.44
C PHE A 461 21.37 10.93 -0.84
N ARG A 462 21.37 11.02 0.50
CA ARG A 462 20.60 12.03 1.23
C ARG A 462 21.06 13.47 0.95
N SER A 463 22.37 13.66 0.76
CA SER A 463 22.96 14.96 0.39
C SER A 463 22.38 15.49 -0.92
N VAL A 464 22.38 14.66 -1.96
CA VAL A 464 21.82 14.99 -3.28
C VAL A 464 20.32 15.24 -3.19
N ALA A 465 19.57 14.33 -2.57
CA ALA A 465 18.12 14.48 -2.39
C ALA A 465 17.75 15.78 -1.64
N GLY A 466 18.57 16.20 -0.66
CA GLY A 466 18.37 17.46 0.08
C GLY A 466 18.48 18.69 -0.81
N LYS A 467 19.52 18.74 -1.66
CA LYS A 467 19.75 19.85 -2.62
C LYS A 467 18.66 19.88 -3.69
N LEU A 468 18.25 18.72 -4.23
CA LEU A 468 17.15 18.62 -5.20
C LEU A 468 15.81 19.12 -4.63
N LYS A 469 15.54 18.86 -3.34
CA LYS A 469 14.37 19.44 -2.65
C LYS A 469 14.43 20.95 -2.58
N ALA A 470 15.61 21.53 -2.38
CA ALA A 470 15.79 22.98 -2.36
C ALA A 470 15.53 23.58 -3.75
N ILE A 471 16.08 22.97 -4.82
CA ILE A 471 15.84 23.39 -6.22
C ILE A 471 14.36 23.38 -6.54
N LEU A 472 13.66 22.27 -6.28
CA LEU A 472 12.23 22.17 -6.57
C LEU A 472 11.42 23.21 -5.79
N ASN A 473 11.72 23.42 -4.51
CA ASN A 473 11.02 24.41 -3.70
C ASN A 473 11.26 25.86 -4.19
N ASP A 474 12.47 26.16 -4.69
CA ASP A 474 12.78 27.45 -5.28
C ASP A 474 11.99 27.69 -6.59
N LEU A 475 12.00 26.71 -7.49
CA LEU A 475 11.20 26.75 -8.71
C LEU A 475 9.71 26.97 -8.42
N MET A 476 9.16 26.22 -7.48
CA MET A 476 7.74 26.32 -7.11
C MET A 476 7.42 27.69 -6.48
N LYS A 477 8.35 28.30 -5.76
CA LYS A 477 8.19 29.66 -5.24
C LYS A 477 8.16 30.67 -6.36
N LYS A 478 9.10 30.58 -7.31
CA LYS A 478 9.17 31.48 -8.47
C LYS A 478 7.90 31.40 -9.34
N ASN A 479 7.30 30.21 -9.43
CA ASN A 479 6.02 30.01 -10.14
C ASN A 479 4.79 30.40 -9.33
N GLY A 480 4.93 31.07 -8.18
CA GLY A 480 3.80 31.55 -7.37
C GLY A 480 2.96 30.45 -6.69
N SER A 481 3.49 29.23 -6.59
CA SER A 481 2.75 28.11 -6.01
C SER A 481 2.45 28.31 -4.52
N SER A 482 1.26 27.89 -4.08
CA SER A 482 0.86 27.97 -2.66
C SER A 482 1.75 27.07 -1.76
N PRO A 483 1.84 27.38 -0.45
CA PRO A 483 2.58 26.52 0.49
C PRO A 483 2.14 25.05 0.48
N GLU A 484 0.85 24.80 0.29
CA GLU A 484 0.25 23.46 0.25
C GLU A 484 0.76 22.69 -0.97
N ILE A 485 0.70 23.31 -2.16
CA ILE A 485 1.20 22.72 -3.41
C ILE A 485 2.71 22.46 -3.27
N ARG A 486 3.48 23.39 -2.75
CA ARG A 486 4.92 23.18 -2.50
C ARG A 486 5.20 22.00 -1.57
N GLN A 487 4.39 21.84 -0.52
CA GLN A 487 4.54 20.69 0.39
C GLN A 487 4.26 19.36 -0.29
N GLU A 488 3.31 19.33 -1.22
CA GLU A 488 3.02 18.14 -2.03
C GLU A 488 4.19 17.78 -2.92
N TYR A 489 4.67 18.73 -3.70
CA TYR A 489 5.82 18.53 -4.59
C TYR A 489 7.12 18.14 -3.82
N ARG A 490 7.33 18.64 -2.61
CA ARG A 490 8.45 18.17 -1.76
C ARG A 490 8.44 16.69 -1.47
N ARG A 491 7.27 16.03 -1.56
CA ARG A 491 7.12 14.58 -1.38
C ARG A 491 7.49 13.79 -2.63
N SER A 492 7.68 14.44 -3.78
CA SER A 492 8.17 13.81 -5.01
C SER A 492 9.70 13.74 -5.08
N VAL A 493 10.43 14.27 -4.09
CA VAL A 493 11.90 14.23 -4.05
C VAL A 493 12.39 13.48 -2.81
N GLY A 494 13.33 12.54 -2.99
CA GLY A 494 13.88 11.80 -1.85
C GLY A 494 14.92 10.76 -2.23
N THR A 495 15.29 9.94 -1.24
CA THR A 495 16.12 8.76 -1.49
C THR A 495 15.28 7.59 -1.94
N VAL A 496 15.91 6.56 -2.50
CA VAL A 496 15.24 5.33 -2.97
C VAL A 496 14.29 4.76 -1.90
N HIS A 497 14.70 4.74 -0.64
CA HIS A 497 13.88 4.27 0.49
C HIS A 497 12.57 5.06 0.66
N THR A 498 12.55 6.34 0.30
CA THR A 498 11.36 7.20 0.43
C THR A 498 10.23 6.78 -0.52
N PHE A 499 10.58 6.17 -1.65
CA PHE A 499 9.63 5.88 -2.74
C PHE A 499 9.21 4.42 -2.83
N GLN A 500 9.66 3.56 -1.93
CA GLN A 500 9.22 2.18 -1.95
C GLN A 500 7.70 2.09 -1.78
N GLY A 501 7.05 1.23 -2.57
CA GLY A 501 5.59 1.09 -2.62
C GLY A 501 4.85 2.21 -3.38
N ARG A 502 5.56 3.23 -3.86
CA ARG A 502 5.00 4.33 -4.66
C ARG A 502 5.45 4.22 -6.11
N GLU A 503 4.76 4.90 -7.03
CA GLU A 503 5.09 4.95 -8.46
C GLU A 503 4.71 6.31 -9.05
N ALA A 504 5.37 6.69 -10.14
CA ALA A 504 5.11 7.87 -10.91
C ALA A 504 5.28 7.56 -12.40
N ASP A 505 4.74 8.39 -13.27
CA ASP A 505 4.94 8.23 -14.71
C ASP A 505 6.39 8.45 -15.08
N ILE A 506 7.02 9.46 -14.51
CA ILE A 506 8.39 9.87 -14.78
C ILE A 506 9.26 9.70 -13.53
N VAL A 507 10.46 9.15 -13.69
CA VAL A 507 11.48 9.13 -12.66
C VAL A 507 12.77 9.77 -13.15
N PHE A 508 13.25 10.76 -12.41
CA PHE A 508 14.61 11.30 -12.52
C PHE A 508 15.48 10.62 -11.47
N PHE A 509 16.39 9.75 -11.90
CA PHE A 509 17.32 9.05 -11.02
C PHE A 509 18.67 9.77 -11.03
N VAL A 510 18.88 10.66 -10.06
CA VAL A 510 20.05 11.55 -9.97
C VAL A 510 21.12 10.89 -9.11
N LEU A 511 22.23 10.54 -9.75
CA LEU A 511 23.27 9.72 -9.14
C LEU A 511 24.21 10.52 -8.25
N GLY A 512 24.57 11.75 -8.64
CA GLY A 512 25.62 12.52 -7.98
C GLY A 512 27.00 11.88 -8.10
N GLY A 513 27.95 12.35 -7.32
CA GLY A 513 29.31 11.80 -7.25
C GLY A 513 30.20 12.14 -8.45
N ASP A 514 31.49 12.10 -8.19
CA ASP A 514 32.59 12.29 -9.12
C ASP A 514 33.67 11.21 -8.89
N GLN A 515 34.81 11.35 -9.55
CA GLN A 515 35.94 10.41 -9.40
C GLN A 515 36.44 10.30 -7.95
N THR A 516 36.35 11.39 -7.16
CA THR A 516 36.82 11.40 -5.76
C THR A 516 35.85 10.67 -4.82
N THR A 517 34.58 10.54 -5.21
CA THR A 517 33.53 9.88 -4.45
C THR A 517 33.22 8.46 -4.93
N SER A 518 34.14 7.85 -5.69
CA SER A 518 33.97 6.52 -6.35
C SER A 518 33.61 5.39 -5.39
N GLY A 519 34.01 5.45 -4.10
CA GLY A 519 33.60 4.47 -3.08
C GLY A 519 32.10 4.48 -2.80
N ALA A 520 31.47 5.65 -2.79
CA ALA A 520 30.03 5.77 -2.64
C ALA A 520 29.28 5.24 -3.87
N ALA A 521 29.84 5.48 -5.07
CA ALA A 521 29.28 4.92 -6.32
C ALA A 521 29.39 3.38 -6.33
N LEU A 522 30.49 2.82 -5.87
CA LEU A 522 30.68 1.36 -5.76
C LEU A 522 29.67 0.75 -4.79
N TRP A 523 29.46 1.36 -3.62
CA TRP A 523 28.45 0.93 -2.67
C TRP A 523 27.05 0.89 -3.31
N ALA A 524 26.64 1.98 -3.96
CA ALA A 524 25.34 2.07 -4.62
C ALA A 524 25.21 1.06 -5.78
N GLY A 525 26.27 0.86 -6.55
CA GLY A 525 26.32 -0.06 -7.70
C GLY A 525 26.25 -1.54 -7.31
N ASN A 526 26.80 -1.91 -6.16
CA ASN A 526 26.75 -3.29 -5.67
C ASN A 526 25.43 -3.64 -4.97
N THR A 527 24.52 -2.67 -4.82
CA THR A 527 23.24 -2.86 -4.14
C THR A 527 22.12 -3.02 -5.17
N VAL A 528 21.90 -4.27 -5.65
CA VAL A 528 20.84 -4.57 -6.64
C VAL A 528 19.48 -4.01 -6.23
N ASN A 529 19.14 -4.11 -4.96
CA ASN A 529 17.85 -3.67 -4.41
C ASN A 529 17.62 -2.17 -4.61
N LEU A 530 18.68 -1.37 -4.51
CA LEU A 530 18.62 0.08 -4.69
C LEU A 530 18.25 0.43 -6.14
N ILE A 531 18.94 -0.15 -7.12
CA ILE A 531 18.72 0.11 -8.54
C ILE A 531 17.36 -0.44 -8.96
N ASN A 532 17.04 -1.68 -8.58
CA ASN A 532 15.75 -2.30 -8.88
C ASN A 532 14.58 -1.45 -8.37
N VAL A 533 14.66 -0.95 -7.13
CA VAL A 533 13.61 -0.08 -6.60
C VAL A 533 13.54 1.23 -7.37
N ALA A 534 14.65 1.90 -7.64
CA ALA A 534 14.66 3.16 -8.37
C ALA A 534 14.02 3.03 -9.77
N VAL A 535 14.45 2.04 -10.54
CA VAL A 535 13.95 1.76 -11.89
C VAL A 535 12.46 1.41 -11.87
N THR A 536 12.03 0.55 -10.95
CA THR A 536 10.63 0.11 -10.87
C THR A 536 9.68 1.13 -10.26
N ARG A 537 10.14 2.34 -9.92
CA ARG A 537 9.25 3.48 -9.58
C ARG A 537 8.66 4.13 -10.82
N ALA A 538 9.36 4.07 -11.97
CA ALA A 538 8.90 4.63 -13.22
C ALA A 538 7.84 3.72 -13.87
N ARG A 539 6.70 4.29 -14.20
CA ARG A 539 5.68 3.59 -15.01
C ARG A 539 5.98 3.69 -16.50
N GLU A 540 6.41 4.85 -16.96
CA GLU A 540 6.56 5.17 -18.38
C GLU A 540 7.95 5.66 -18.78
N TYR A 541 8.59 6.53 -17.97
CA TYR A 541 9.86 7.16 -18.33
C TYR A 541 10.87 7.16 -17.18
N LEU A 542 12.11 6.84 -17.55
CA LEU A 542 13.26 6.86 -16.63
C LEU A 542 14.38 7.69 -17.23
N TYR A 543 14.80 8.73 -16.52
CA TYR A 543 15.97 9.54 -16.88
C TYR A 543 17.02 9.39 -15.78
N VAL A 544 18.15 8.73 -16.13
CA VAL A 544 19.29 8.58 -15.24
C VAL A 544 20.22 9.78 -15.47
N ILE A 545 20.52 10.55 -14.44
CA ILE A 545 21.32 11.76 -14.52
C ILE A 545 22.59 11.55 -13.71
N GLY A 546 23.75 11.53 -14.39
CA GLY A 546 25.04 11.29 -13.75
C GLY A 546 26.18 11.14 -14.73
N ASP A 547 27.40 11.27 -14.21
CA ASP A 547 28.61 11.09 -15.01
C ASP A 547 28.82 9.61 -15.38
N ARG A 548 28.66 9.26 -16.65
CA ARG A 548 28.84 7.88 -17.14
C ARG A 548 30.23 7.35 -16.84
N HIS A 549 31.29 8.16 -16.91
CA HIS A 549 32.67 7.74 -16.66
C HIS A 549 32.90 7.31 -15.20
N VAL A 550 32.12 7.88 -14.28
CA VAL A 550 32.15 7.48 -12.85
C VAL A 550 31.35 6.19 -12.63
N TRP A 551 30.19 6.05 -13.28
CA TRP A 551 29.19 5.04 -12.93
C TRP A 551 29.18 3.80 -13.82
N HIS A 552 29.60 3.86 -15.10
CA HIS A 552 29.47 2.79 -16.10
C HIS A 552 30.08 1.44 -15.68
N ASN A 553 31.10 1.43 -14.85
CA ASN A 553 31.81 0.24 -14.38
C ASN A 553 31.50 -0.13 -12.91
N LYS A 554 30.50 0.47 -12.29
CA LYS A 554 30.15 0.24 -10.88
C LYS A 554 29.00 -0.75 -10.74
N GLY A 555 29.33 -2.04 -10.57
CA GLY A 555 28.36 -3.09 -10.31
C GLY A 555 27.20 -3.12 -11.32
N TYR A 556 25.98 -3.10 -10.83
CA TYR A 556 24.76 -3.16 -11.65
C TYR A 556 24.49 -1.91 -12.51
N PHE A 557 25.19 -0.79 -12.29
CA PHE A 557 25.10 0.35 -13.19
C PHE A 557 25.71 0.05 -14.56
N SER A 558 26.63 -0.89 -14.67
CA SER A 558 27.15 -1.36 -15.96
C SER A 558 26.07 -2.04 -16.82
N ASP A 559 25.14 -2.73 -16.19
CA ASP A 559 24.03 -3.36 -16.90
C ASP A 559 22.94 -2.32 -17.22
N LEU A 560 22.68 -1.39 -16.33
CA LEU A 560 21.75 -0.27 -16.55
C LEU A 560 22.19 0.61 -17.74
N GLU A 561 23.49 0.91 -17.81
CA GLU A 561 24.07 1.73 -18.87
C GLU A 561 23.96 1.10 -20.27
N LYS A 562 24.09 -0.23 -20.36
CA LYS A 562 23.96 -0.96 -21.64
C LYS A 562 22.52 -1.00 -22.17
N MET A 563 21.54 -0.90 -21.28
CA MET A 563 20.10 -1.03 -21.60
C MET A 563 19.40 0.31 -21.79
N LEU A 564 20.02 1.42 -21.37
CA LEU A 564 19.50 2.76 -21.61
C LEU A 564 20.26 3.43 -22.74
N PRO A 565 19.55 3.99 -23.76
CA PRO A 565 20.22 4.79 -24.77
C PRO A 565 20.93 5.98 -24.12
N ALA A 566 22.11 6.30 -24.63
CA ALA A 566 22.78 7.53 -24.25
C ALA A 566 21.99 8.70 -24.79
N ALA A 567 21.67 9.66 -23.94
CA ALA A 567 21.30 10.98 -24.42
C ALA A 567 22.53 11.68 -24.98
N SER A 568 22.33 12.63 -25.92
CA SER A 568 23.40 13.49 -26.40
C SER A 568 24.09 14.14 -25.20
N ILE A 569 25.42 14.20 -25.27
CA ILE A 569 26.27 14.78 -24.23
C ILE A 569 25.92 16.26 -24.10
N LEU A 570 25.32 16.63 -22.96
CA LEU A 570 25.17 18.03 -22.59
C LEU A 570 26.48 18.50 -21.99
N THR A 571 27.32 19.13 -22.81
CA THR A 571 28.53 19.82 -22.36
C THR A 571 28.16 21.20 -21.78
N ARG A 572 29.06 21.80 -21.00
CA ARG A 572 28.91 23.18 -20.51
C ARG A 572 28.59 24.19 -21.60
N GLU A 573 29.09 23.96 -22.80
CA GLU A 573 28.91 24.82 -23.99
C GLU A 573 27.49 24.74 -24.57
N ASN A 574 26.75 23.66 -24.32
CA ASN A 574 25.37 23.49 -24.83
C ASN A 574 24.31 24.00 -23.82
N HIS A 575 24.73 24.56 -22.66
CA HIS A 575 23.83 25.09 -21.64
C HIS A 575 22.98 26.27 -22.14
N ASP A 576 23.47 27.06 -23.10
CA ASP A 576 22.76 28.22 -23.65
C ASP A 576 21.66 27.86 -24.66
N ILE A 577 21.67 26.62 -25.20
CA ILE A 577 20.69 26.17 -26.19
C ILE A 577 19.30 25.95 -25.58
N PHE A 578 19.22 25.77 -24.26
CA PHE A 578 17.95 25.58 -23.54
C PHE A 578 17.15 26.85 -23.28
N GLN A 579 17.67 28.02 -23.63
CA GLN A 579 16.92 29.28 -23.50
C GLN A 579 15.85 29.46 -24.58
N HIS A 580 15.89 28.68 -25.65
CA HIS A 580 14.86 28.68 -26.69
C HIS A 580 14.25 27.29 -26.81
N VAL A 581 12.93 27.23 -26.70
CA VAL A 581 12.08 26.04 -26.84
C VAL A 581 12.33 25.39 -28.24
N THR A 582 13.35 24.52 -28.28
CA THR A 582 13.61 23.68 -29.47
C THR A 582 13.19 22.24 -29.12
N PRO A 583 12.64 21.46 -30.07
CA PRO A 583 12.26 20.07 -29.80
C PRO A 583 13.46 19.27 -29.27
N LEU A 584 13.23 18.52 -28.21
CA LEU A 584 14.24 17.81 -27.42
C LEU A 584 14.88 16.61 -28.13
N GLU A 585 14.90 16.52 -29.43
CA GLU A 585 15.65 15.49 -30.16
C GLU A 585 17.15 15.51 -29.86
N ASP A 586 17.67 16.63 -29.34
CA ASP A 586 19.10 16.83 -29.03
C ASP A 586 19.42 16.92 -27.51
N VAL A 587 18.45 16.74 -26.61
CA VAL A 587 18.64 17.07 -25.17
C VAL A 587 18.71 15.85 -24.25
N CYS A 588 18.18 14.72 -24.64
CA CYS A 588 18.26 13.46 -23.90
C CYS A 588 18.79 12.31 -24.71
#